data_1922c042f14b23c1c06e2efb3d341966
#
_entry.id   1922c042f14b23c1c06e2efb3d341966
#
_cell.length_a   1.000
_cell.length_b   1.000
_cell.length_c   1.000
_cell.angle_alpha   90.00
_cell.angle_beta   90.00
_cell.angle_gamma   90.00
#
_symmetry.space_group_name_H-M   'P 1'
#
loop_
_entity.id
_entity.type
_entity.pdbx_description
1 polymer ?
#
loop_
_entity_poly.entity_id
_entity_poly.type
_entity_poly.pdbx_seq_one_letter_code
_entity_poly.pdbx_strand_id
1 'polypeptide(L)'
;MPGFGKKLRYRDIILNYPFPNTLVLKEMSGQNILDYLTQLSTYWIVKDNKIDINPKFLYPKREMYNYDMLDGIEYTMNISKSGNNFITDVKVDGEELILDKKHKLVLNNYRATGGGNFSFFPELKTLKEDTRDIAEVLIDYVKENNYVEIEDKNNIKLKIVD
;
A
#
# COMPACT_ATOMS: atom_id res chain seq x y z
N MET A 1 13.29 -1.75 8.31
CA MET A 1 13.16 -3.22 8.18
C MET A 1 14.34 -3.71 7.35
N PRO A 2 14.99 -4.86 7.68
CA PRO A 2 16.21 -5.30 6.99
C PRO A 2 15.97 -5.91 5.60
N GLY A 3 14.71 -6.19 5.24
CA GLY A 3 14.37 -6.93 4.01
C GLY A 3 14.67 -8.44 4.11
N PHE A 4 14.37 -9.15 3.04
CA PHE A 4 14.56 -10.60 2.96
C PHE A 4 15.78 -10.95 2.12
N GLY A 5 16.59 -11.91 2.60
CA GLY A 5 17.70 -12.48 1.84
C GLY A 5 17.29 -13.73 1.05
N LYS A 6 18.22 -14.28 0.26
CA LYS A 6 18.01 -15.50 -0.56
C LYS A 6 17.58 -16.73 0.27
N LYS A 7 17.96 -16.80 1.55
CA LYS A 7 17.54 -17.85 2.48
C LYS A 7 16.71 -17.19 3.56
N LEU A 8 15.45 -17.57 3.66
CA LEU A 8 14.52 -17.02 4.60
C LEU A 8 14.47 -17.91 5.85
N ARG A 9 14.72 -17.31 7.01
CA ARG A 9 14.60 -17.95 8.33
C ARG A 9 13.41 -17.38 9.05
N TYR A 10 12.85 -18.10 9.98
CA TYR A 10 11.76 -17.65 10.84
C TYR A 10 12.01 -16.26 11.44
N ARG A 11 13.21 -16.04 12.00
CA ARG A 11 13.58 -14.74 12.59
C ARG A 11 13.57 -13.59 11.58
N ASP A 12 13.85 -13.86 10.32
CA ASP A 12 13.90 -12.83 9.27
C ASP A 12 12.48 -12.31 8.97
N ILE A 13 11.47 -13.18 9.07
CA ILE A 13 10.05 -12.80 8.95
C ILE A 13 9.64 -11.94 10.16
N ILE A 14 9.91 -12.39 11.39
CA ILE A 14 9.56 -11.64 12.61
C ILE A 14 10.23 -10.27 12.65
N LEU A 15 11.50 -10.15 12.24
CA LEU A 15 12.21 -8.86 12.18
C LEU A 15 11.62 -7.89 11.15
N ASN A 16 11.00 -8.40 10.07
CA ASN A 16 10.35 -7.56 9.07
C ASN A 16 8.87 -7.29 9.40
N TYR A 17 8.23 -8.11 10.23
CA TYR A 17 6.86 -7.93 10.71
C TYR A 17 6.81 -7.99 12.24
N PRO A 18 7.34 -6.96 12.94
CA PRO A 18 7.41 -6.98 14.40
C PRO A 18 6.10 -6.61 15.10
N PHE A 19 5.08 -6.22 14.34
CA PHE A 19 3.79 -5.80 14.89
C PHE A 19 2.77 -6.95 14.83
N PRO A 20 1.93 -7.12 15.85
CA PRO A 20 0.87 -8.13 15.88
C PRO A 20 -0.32 -7.70 15.01
N ASN A 21 -0.06 -7.46 13.74
CA ASN A 21 -1.10 -7.11 12.78
C ASN A 21 -1.69 -8.36 12.15
N THR A 22 -2.99 -8.34 11.95
CA THR A 22 -3.77 -9.38 11.25
C THR A 22 -4.16 -8.91 9.86
N LEU A 23 -4.65 -9.82 9.01
CA LEU A 23 -5.14 -9.50 7.67
C LEU A 23 -6.66 -9.27 7.70
N VAL A 24 -7.08 -8.23 7.00
CA VAL A 24 -8.49 -7.86 6.83
C VAL A 24 -8.78 -7.74 5.34
N LEU A 25 -9.89 -8.33 4.89
CA LEU A 25 -10.41 -8.22 3.54
C LEU A 25 -11.58 -7.22 3.52
N LYS A 26 -11.42 -6.13 2.79
CA LYS A 26 -12.44 -5.08 2.61
C LYS A 26 -12.99 -5.08 1.18
N GLU A 27 -14.24 -4.65 1.03
CA GLU A 27 -14.85 -4.30 -0.26
C GLU A 27 -14.71 -2.81 -0.52
N MET A 28 -14.19 -2.44 -1.69
CA MET A 28 -14.01 -1.05 -2.12
C MET A 28 -14.63 -0.84 -3.49
N SER A 29 -15.18 0.36 -3.76
CA SER A 29 -15.48 0.79 -5.13
C SER A 29 -14.21 1.28 -5.84
N GLY A 30 -14.25 1.36 -7.18
CA GLY A 30 -13.17 2.01 -7.93
C GLY A 30 -12.96 3.47 -7.50
N GLN A 31 -14.02 4.19 -7.12
CA GLN A 31 -13.90 5.54 -6.57
C GLN A 31 -13.11 5.54 -5.27
N ASN A 32 -13.38 4.62 -4.34
CA ASN A 32 -12.60 4.50 -3.10
C ASN A 32 -11.12 4.21 -3.37
N ILE A 33 -10.81 3.40 -4.40
CA ILE A 33 -9.44 3.14 -4.83
C ILE A 33 -8.79 4.44 -5.31
N LEU A 34 -9.45 5.20 -6.17
CA LEU A 34 -8.94 6.46 -6.69
C LEU A 34 -8.69 7.49 -5.56
N ASP A 35 -9.62 7.61 -4.62
CA ASP A 35 -9.49 8.48 -3.45
C ASP A 35 -8.31 8.06 -2.57
N TYR A 36 -8.14 6.75 -2.37
CA TYR A 36 -7.02 6.19 -1.63
C TYR A 36 -5.69 6.51 -2.29
N LEU A 37 -5.55 6.27 -3.59
CA LEU A 37 -4.33 6.59 -4.34
C LEU A 37 -4.04 8.09 -4.34
N THR A 38 -5.08 8.92 -4.43
CA THR A 38 -4.95 10.38 -4.36
C THR A 38 -4.41 10.81 -3.00
N GLN A 39 -4.92 10.25 -1.91
CA GLN A 39 -4.40 10.49 -0.57
C GLN A 39 -2.94 10.02 -0.44
N LEU A 40 -2.60 8.84 -0.95
CA LEU A 40 -1.21 8.33 -0.97
C LEU A 40 -0.27 9.26 -1.72
N SER A 41 -0.72 9.88 -2.83
CA SER A 41 0.11 10.79 -3.62
C SER A 41 0.58 12.01 -2.83
N THR A 42 -0.13 12.40 -1.74
CA THR A 42 0.27 13.52 -0.87
C THR A 42 1.58 13.28 -0.12
N TYR A 43 2.06 12.03 -0.11
CA TYR A 43 3.38 11.67 0.42
C TYR A 43 4.52 12.33 -0.36
N TRP A 44 4.29 12.62 -1.63
CA TRP A 44 5.28 13.14 -2.54
C TRP A 44 5.08 14.64 -2.81
N ILE A 45 6.19 15.35 -2.96
CA ILE A 45 6.23 16.74 -3.43
C ILE A 45 7.29 16.90 -4.51
N VAL A 46 7.22 18.00 -5.25
CA VAL A 46 8.33 18.44 -6.12
C VAL A 46 9.19 19.44 -5.36
N LYS A 47 10.48 19.16 -5.24
CA LYS A 47 11.50 20.04 -4.67
C LYS A 47 12.70 20.04 -5.59
N ASP A 48 13.19 21.22 -5.97
CA ASP A 48 14.36 21.41 -6.86
C ASP A 48 14.26 20.57 -8.17
N ASN A 49 13.05 20.53 -8.78
CA ASN A 49 12.70 19.72 -9.95
C ASN A 49 12.90 18.20 -9.78
N LYS A 50 12.85 17.72 -8.55
CA LYS A 50 12.91 16.30 -8.21
C LYS A 50 11.74 15.92 -7.31
N ILE A 51 11.32 14.67 -7.38
CA ILE A 51 10.34 14.13 -6.44
C ILE A 51 11.05 13.86 -5.12
N ASP A 52 10.47 14.38 -4.02
CA ASP A 52 10.98 14.25 -2.66
C ASP A 52 9.84 13.92 -1.71
N ILE A 53 10.17 13.43 -0.53
CA ILE A 53 9.18 13.12 0.51
C ILE A 53 8.64 14.43 1.09
N ASN A 54 7.33 14.51 1.22
CA ASN A 54 6.67 15.64 1.85
C ASN A 54 7.12 15.76 3.33
N PRO A 55 7.68 16.91 3.76
CA PRO A 55 8.21 17.09 5.12
C PRO A 55 7.23 16.76 6.25
N LYS A 56 5.91 16.85 6.01
CA LYS A 56 4.90 16.47 7.01
C LYS A 56 5.00 14.99 7.45
N PHE A 57 5.57 14.12 6.61
CA PHE A 57 5.80 12.71 6.95
C PHE A 57 7.15 12.47 7.63
N LEU A 58 7.98 13.52 7.75
CA LEU A 58 9.30 13.47 8.38
C LEU A 58 9.32 14.16 9.74
N TYR A 59 8.48 15.19 9.93
CA TYR A 59 8.47 16.05 11.12
C TYR A 59 7.04 16.32 11.60
N PRO A 60 6.81 16.45 12.92
CA PRO A 60 7.76 16.29 14.03
C PRO A 60 8.13 14.82 14.30
N LYS A 61 7.38 13.87 13.76
CA LYS A 61 7.58 12.42 13.87
C LYS A 61 7.73 11.80 12.48
N ARG A 62 8.64 10.86 12.34
CA ARG A 62 8.80 10.10 11.10
C ARG A 62 7.63 9.14 10.91
N GLU A 63 6.81 9.39 9.90
CA GLU A 63 5.60 8.62 9.58
C GLU A 63 5.65 8.02 8.15
N MET A 64 6.85 7.72 7.65
CA MET A 64 7.05 7.12 6.33
C MET A 64 6.33 5.77 6.18
N TYR A 65 6.03 5.09 7.28
CA TYR A 65 5.23 3.86 7.32
C TYR A 65 3.76 4.06 6.94
N ASN A 66 3.31 5.31 6.79
CA ASN A 66 1.97 5.64 6.31
C ASN A 66 1.86 5.68 4.79
N TYR A 67 2.96 5.50 4.06
CA TYR A 67 2.95 5.31 2.61
C TYR A 67 2.76 3.83 2.29
N ASP A 68 1.63 3.50 1.69
CA ASP A 68 1.32 2.14 1.28
C ASP A 68 1.69 1.91 -0.19
N MET A 69 2.16 0.72 -0.50
CA MET A 69 2.37 0.23 -1.85
C MET A 69 1.35 -0.87 -2.12
N LEU A 70 0.65 -0.78 -3.24
CA LEU A 70 -0.41 -1.72 -3.60
C LEU A 70 0.07 -2.68 -4.67
N ASP A 71 -0.33 -3.95 -4.55
CA ASP A 71 -0.19 -4.97 -5.59
C ASP A 71 -1.54 -5.24 -6.27
N GLY A 72 -1.52 -5.85 -7.47
CA GLY A 72 -2.73 -6.10 -8.27
C GLY A 72 -3.30 -4.86 -8.96
N ILE A 73 -2.58 -3.74 -8.94
CA ILE A 73 -3.00 -2.47 -9.52
C ILE A 73 -1.81 -1.75 -10.15
N GLU A 74 -2.03 -1.12 -11.29
CA GLU A 74 -1.08 -0.24 -11.97
C GLU A 74 -1.60 1.18 -11.96
N TYR A 75 -0.75 2.19 -11.74
CA TYR A 75 -1.16 3.59 -11.75
C TYR A 75 0.00 4.57 -11.92
N THR A 76 -0.34 5.79 -12.35
CA THR A 76 0.58 6.91 -12.43
C THR A 76 0.20 7.97 -11.39
N MET A 77 1.12 8.32 -10.49
CA MET A 77 1.00 9.49 -9.62
C MET A 77 1.65 10.69 -10.31
N ASN A 78 0.86 11.69 -10.65
CA ASN A 78 1.32 12.96 -11.19
C ASN A 78 1.58 13.92 -10.02
N ILE A 79 2.84 14.20 -9.76
CA ILE A 79 3.28 15.02 -8.65
C ILE A 79 3.43 16.46 -9.16
N SER A 80 2.51 17.33 -8.75
CA SER A 80 2.43 18.69 -9.23
C SER A 80 3.35 19.62 -8.43
N LYS A 81 4.00 20.53 -9.12
CA LYS A 81 4.78 21.64 -8.52
C LYS A 81 3.90 22.58 -7.69
N SER A 82 2.60 22.66 -8.01
CA SER A 82 1.61 23.42 -7.23
C SER A 82 1.13 22.71 -5.98
N GLY A 83 1.47 21.42 -5.80
CA GLY A 83 1.03 20.57 -4.69
C GLY A 83 -0.33 19.87 -4.92
N ASN A 84 -0.95 20.04 -6.08
CA ASN A 84 -2.21 19.40 -6.45
C ASN A 84 -1.90 18.08 -7.20
N ASN A 85 -1.46 17.07 -6.47
CA ASN A 85 -1.17 15.77 -7.04
C ASN A 85 -2.46 15.07 -7.50
N PHE A 86 -2.37 14.29 -8.57
CA PHE A 86 -3.50 13.52 -9.10
C PHE A 86 -3.05 12.19 -9.70
N ILE A 87 -4.00 11.27 -9.88
CA ILE A 87 -3.77 9.91 -10.33
C ILE A 87 -4.31 9.73 -11.74
N THR A 88 -3.55 9.04 -12.60
CA THR A 88 -3.97 8.64 -13.95
C THR A 88 -3.56 7.20 -14.25
N ASP A 89 -4.04 6.68 -15.39
CA ASP A 89 -3.66 5.37 -15.92
C ASP A 89 -3.89 4.22 -14.92
N VAL A 90 -5.02 4.27 -14.19
CA VAL A 90 -5.30 3.27 -13.16
C VAL A 90 -5.89 2.01 -13.79
N LYS A 91 -5.22 0.88 -13.56
CA LYS A 91 -5.68 -0.44 -14.01
C LYS A 91 -5.67 -1.43 -12.85
N VAL A 92 -6.71 -2.23 -12.75
CA VAL A 92 -6.80 -3.34 -11.80
C VAL A 92 -6.85 -4.63 -12.61
N ASP A 93 -5.92 -5.55 -12.34
CA ASP A 93 -5.76 -6.80 -13.10
C ASP A 93 -5.64 -6.57 -14.62
N GLY A 94 -4.97 -5.47 -15.02
CA GLY A 94 -4.75 -5.09 -16.42
C GLY A 94 -5.92 -4.36 -17.10
N GLU A 95 -7.08 -4.25 -16.46
CA GLU A 95 -8.27 -3.55 -16.96
C GLU A 95 -8.37 -2.13 -16.40
N GLU A 96 -8.86 -1.18 -17.20
CA GLU A 96 -9.14 0.19 -16.77
C GLU A 96 -10.06 0.22 -15.54
N LEU A 97 -9.76 1.12 -14.60
CA LEU A 97 -10.56 1.27 -13.38
C LEU A 97 -11.96 1.80 -13.68
N ILE A 98 -12.98 1.04 -13.32
CA ILE A 98 -14.38 1.45 -13.36
C ILE A 98 -14.80 1.90 -11.96
N LEU A 99 -15.24 3.16 -11.81
CA LEU A 99 -15.44 3.80 -10.50
C LEU A 99 -16.49 3.09 -9.63
N ASP A 100 -17.55 2.56 -10.24
CA ASP A 100 -18.64 1.88 -9.52
C ASP A 100 -18.39 0.37 -9.32
N LYS A 101 -17.39 -0.20 -10.00
CA LYS A 101 -17.04 -1.62 -9.87
C LYS A 101 -16.52 -1.90 -8.45
N LYS A 102 -16.94 -3.02 -7.87
CA LYS A 102 -16.48 -3.48 -6.57
C LYS A 102 -15.22 -4.31 -6.70
N HIS A 103 -14.27 -4.02 -5.84
CA HIS A 103 -12.98 -4.71 -5.72
C HIS A 103 -12.79 -5.20 -4.29
N LYS A 104 -11.88 -6.15 -4.14
CA LYS A 104 -11.48 -6.69 -2.84
C LYS A 104 -10.06 -6.23 -2.54
N LEU A 105 -9.86 -5.63 -1.38
CA LEU A 105 -8.56 -5.20 -0.88
C LEU A 105 -8.20 -5.97 0.38
N VAL A 106 -7.03 -6.60 0.37
CA VAL A 106 -6.40 -7.17 1.57
C VAL A 106 -5.45 -6.12 2.15
N LEU A 107 -5.61 -5.84 3.44
CA LEU A 107 -4.77 -4.89 4.17
C LEU A 107 -4.59 -5.37 5.62
N ASN A 108 -3.69 -4.72 6.37
CA ASN A 108 -3.55 -5.03 7.78
C ASN A 108 -4.67 -4.36 8.61
N ASN A 109 -4.94 -4.91 9.80
CA ASN A 109 -5.95 -4.38 10.71
C ASN A 109 -5.70 -2.94 11.15
N TYR A 110 -4.41 -2.52 11.29
CA TYR A 110 -4.08 -1.13 11.60
C TYR A 110 -4.65 -0.17 10.54
N ARG A 111 -4.46 -0.48 9.26
CA ARG A 111 -5.01 0.32 8.17
C ARG A 111 -6.53 0.19 8.09
N ALA A 112 -7.07 -1.02 8.26
CA ALA A 112 -8.49 -1.30 8.22
C ALA A 112 -9.31 -0.52 9.26
N THR A 113 -8.68 -0.13 10.39
CA THR A 113 -9.27 0.69 11.46
C THR A 113 -9.00 2.19 11.32
N GLY A 114 -8.46 2.64 10.17
CA GLY A 114 -8.23 4.05 9.88
C GLY A 114 -6.84 4.57 10.27
N GLY A 115 -5.92 3.68 10.64
CA GLY A 115 -4.54 4.05 10.98
C GLY A 115 -3.85 4.82 9.87
N GLY A 116 -2.97 5.77 10.23
CA GLY A 116 -2.25 6.61 9.27
C GLY A 116 -3.10 7.65 8.55
N ASN A 117 -4.18 8.12 9.19
CA ASN A 117 -5.12 9.12 8.67
C ASN A 117 -6.00 8.65 7.48
N PHE A 118 -6.17 7.34 7.30
CA PHE A 118 -7.08 6.79 6.30
C PHE A 118 -8.45 6.49 6.92
N SER A 119 -9.12 7.54 7.38
CA SER A 119 -10.36 7.49 8.17
C SER A 119 -11.57 6.86 7.45
N PHE A 120 -11.51 6.70 6.14
CA PHE A 120 -12.59 6.07 5.35
C PHE A 120 -12.58 4.53 5.42
N PHE A 121 -11.46 3.88 5.76
CA PHE A 121 -11.42 2.42 5.82
C PHE A 121 -12.39 1.77 6.81
N PRO A 122 -12.61 2.32 8.01
CA PRO A 122 -13.64 1.79 8.93
C PRO A 122 -15.05 1.73 8.33
N GLU A 123 -15.39 2.68 7.46
CA GLU A 123 -16.70 2.80 6.78
C GLU A 123 -16.91 1.70 5.72
N LEU A 124 -15.82 1.10 5.22
CA LEU A 124 -15.88 0.09 4.17
C LEU A 124 -16.33 -1.26 4.75
N LYS A 125 -17.13 -1.99 3.97
CA LYS A 125 -17.61 -3.32 4.33
C LYS A 125 -16.44 -4.29 4.51
N THR A 126 -16.33 -4.86 5.71
CA THR A 126 -15.42 -5.97 5.99
C THR A 126 -16.02 -7.26 5.46
N LEU A 127 -15.29 -7.98 4.63
CA LEU A 127 -15.70 -9.27 4.07
C LEU A 127 -15.16 -10.44 4.90
N LYS A 128 -13.93 -10.28 5.41
CA LYS A 128 -13.26 -11.30 6.22
C LYS A 128 -12.17 -10.69 7.07
N GLU A 129 -11.92 -11.26 8.24
CA GLU A 129 -10.77 -10.98 9.09
C GLU A 129 -10.06 -12.30 9.42
N ASP A 130 -8.73 -12.30 9.37
CA ASP A 130 -7.91 -13.40 9.87
C ASP A 130 -7.56 -13.08 11.33
N THR A 131 -7.53 -14.09 12.18
CA THR A 131 -7.16 -13.94 13.60
C THR A 131 -5.67 -14.19 13.84
N ARG A 132 -4.95 -14.69 12.85
CA ARG A 132 -3.52 -14.97 12.92
C ARG A 132 -2.71 -13.73 12.61
N ASP A 133 -1.55 -13.60 13.25
CA ASP A 133 -0.59 -12.56 12.90
C ASP A 133 -0.08 -12.74 11.46
N ILE A 134 0.17 -11.63 10.76
CA ILE A 134 0.73 -11.64 9.40
C ILE A 134 2.05 -12.43 9.34
N ALA A 135 2.86 -12.36 10.40
CA ALA A 135 4.09 -13.13 10.49
C ALA A 135 3.83 -14.65 10.46
N GLU A 136 2.79 -15.13 11.14
CA GLU A 136 2.39 -16.55 11.13
C GLU A 136 1.90 -16.97 9.74
N VAL A 137 1.05 -16.15 9.11
CA VAL A 137 0.56 -16.40 7.75
C VAL A 137 1.72 -16.48 6.74
N LEU A 138 2.71 -15.60 6.84
CA LEU A 138 3.91 -15.62 5.99
C LEU A 138 4.77 -16.87 6.24
N ILE A 139 4.92 -17.27 7.50
CA ILE A 139 5.69 -18.47 7.86
C ILE A 139 5.04 -19.72 7.24
N ASP A 140 3.73 -19.84 7.36
CA ASP A 140 3.00 -20.98 6.80
C ASP A 140 3.09 -20.99 5.27
N TYR A 141 2.90 -19.84 4.62
CA TYR A 141 3.05 -19.70 3.19
C TYR A 141 4.45 -20.14 2.69
N VAL A 142 5.51 -19.71 3.36
CA VAL A 142 6.89 -20.06 2.99
C VAL A 142 7.15 -21.56 3.22
N LYS A 143 6.60 -22.17 4.29
CA LYS A 143 6.75 -23.60 4.54
C LYS A 143 6.04 -24.46 3.47
N GLU A 144 4.85 -24.04 3.07
CA GLU A 144 4.05 -24.75 2.07
C GLU A 144 4.66 -24.68 0.66
N ASN A 145 5.25 -23.54 0.31
CA ASN A 145 5.76 -23.30 -1.03
C ASN A 145 7.25 -23.61 -1.21
N ASN A 146 8.04 -23.80 -0.12
CA ASN A 146 9.50 -24.07 -0.13
C ASN A 146 10.36 -23.08 -0.93
N TYR A 147 9.78 -22.37 -1.88
CA TYR A 147 10.39 -21.39 -2.76
C TYR A 147 9.39 -20.28 -3.07
N VAL A 148 9.82 -19.04 -2.97
CA VAL A 148 9.01 -17.86 -3.32
C VAL A 148 9.75 -17.07 -4.40
N GLU A 149 9.14 -16.97 -5.57
CA GLU A 149 9.62 -16.11 -6.63
C GLU A 149 9.11 -14.69 -6.40
N ILE A 150 10.02 -13.73 -6.46
CA ILE A 150 9.67 -12.31 -6.36
C ILE A 150 9.75 -11.72 -7.75
N GLU A 151 8.61 -11.33 -8.29
CA GLU A 151 8.52 -10.56 -9.52
C GLU A 151 8.76 -9.08 -9.20
N ASP A 152 9.64 -8.44 -9.95
CA ASP A 152 9.81 -6.98 -9.90
C ASP A 152 8.69 -6.32 -10.72
N LYS A 153 7.60 -5.98 -10.05
CA LYS A 153 6.43 -5.36 -10.67
C LYS A 153 6.59 -3.84 -10.67
N ASN A 154 6.86 -3.29 -11.83
CA ASN A 154 6.97 -1.83 -12.04
C ASN A 154 5.57 -1.21 -12.22
N ASN A 155 4.70 -1.41 -11.22
CA ASN A 155 3.27 -1.09 -11.26
C ASN A 155 2.94 0.36 -10.83
N ILE A 156 3.93 1.10 -10.30
CA ILE A 156 3.77 2.49 -9.85
C ILE A 156 4.68 3.39 -10.67
N LYS A 157 4.10 4.41 -11.32
CA LYS A 157 4.86 5.44 -12.04
C LYS A 157 4.72 6.77 -11.35
N LEU A 158 5.83 7.47 -11.14
CA LEU A 158 5.85 8.83 -10.61
C LEU A 158 6.27 9.79 -11.74
N LYS A 159 5.47 10.83 -11.98
CA LYS A 159 5.75 11.87 -12.98
C LYS A 159 5.68 13.24 -12.33
N ILE A 160 6.62 14.13 -12.68
CA ILE A 160 6.52 15.55 -12.33
C ILE A 160 5.63 16.23 -13.36
N VAL A 161 4.69 17.03 -12.88
CA VAL A 161 3.81 17.87 -13.71
C VAL A 161 3.80 19.30 -13.18
N ASP A 162 3.38 20.24 -14.01
CA ASP A 162 3.33 21.67 -13.68
C ASP A 162 2.15 22.03 -12.77
#